data_119edf7187bb5fe9948eb5c4bc326df0
#
_entry.id   119edf7187bb5fe9948eb5c4bc326df0
#
_cell.length_a   1.000
_cell.length_b   1.000
_cell.length_c   1.000
_cell.angle_alpha   90.00
_cell.angle_beta   90.00
_cell.angle_gamma   90.00
#
_symmetry.space_group_name_H-M   'P 1'
#
loop_
_entity.id
_entity.type
_entity.pdbx_description
1 polymer ?
#
loop_
_entity_poly.entity_id
_entity_poly.type
_entity_poly.pdbx_seq_one_letter_code
_entity_poly.pdbx_strand_id
1 'polypeptide(L)'
;MAKQLYDYWFVQFDFPNEEGKPYKSSGGEMVWNEKLKRKIPNEWDNCKLKDFINLFDSKRIPLSSKDREERKGNYPYYGATGIMDYVNEYIFDGDYILLAEDGSTSDSKGFPIVQYIWGKNWVNNHAHIILPKNEQYLMFTYQMLRSIPAKQIETGSIQKKISQENLCEYNMVLPNSILIEKYESIISPLWEKRKLCIEEINALIKQRDELLPLLMNGQASVNSDLLACILSYILISVYRNLGIISFAGNLPKSNYSDVYY
;
A
#
# COMPACT_ATOMS: atom_id res chain seq x y z
N MET A 1 -10.68 0.97 -4.56
CA MET A 1 -10.70 -0.02 -5.67
C MET A 1 -10.04 -1.35 -5.28
N ALA A 2 -8.73 -1.43 -4.93
CA ALA A 2 -8.07 -2.72 -4.60
C ALA A 2 -8.79 -3.52 -3.50
N LYS A 3 -9.13 -2.89 -2.37
CA LYS A 3 -9.91 -3.55 -1.30
C LYS A 3 -11.29 -3.98 -1.76
N GLN A 4 -12.00 -3.18 -2.52
CA GLN A 4 -13.34 -3.52 -3.03
C GLN A 4 -13.31 -4.73 -3.95
N LEU A 5 -12.29 -4.79 -4.86
CA LEU A 5 -12.10 -5.94 -5.73
C LEU A 5 -11.71 -7.19 -4.92
N TYR A 6 -10.83 -7.04 -3.91
CA TYR A 6 -10.49 -8.12 -3.00
C TYR A 6 -11.74 -8.65 -2.26
N ASP A 7 -12.52 -7.76 -1.67
CA ASP A 7 -13.74 -8.13 -0.94
C ASP A 7 -14.74 -8.83 -1.87
N TYR A 8 -14.90 -8.34 -3.08
CA TYR A 8 -15.82 -8.92 -4.07
C TYR A 8 -15.38 -10.33 -4.49
N TRP A 9 -14.09 -10.52 -4.80
CA TRP A 9 -13.60 -11.80 -5.28
C TRP A 9 -13.36 -12.83 -4.16
N PHE A 10 -12.74 -12.42 -3.06
CA PHE A 10 -12.19 -13.35 -2.06
C PHE A 10 -12.98 -13.41 -0.75
N VAL A 11 -13.84 -12.42 -0.49
CA VAL A 11 -14.71 -12.41 0.70
C VAL A 11 -16.14 -12.77 0.34
N GLN A 12 -16.68 -12.19 -0.74
CA GLN A 12 -18.04 -12.46 -1.24
C GLN A 12 -18.07 -13.67 -2.18
N PHE A 13 -16.92 -14.06 -2.75
CA PHE A 13 -16.73 -15.16 -3.70
C PHE A 13 -17.37 -14.93 -5.08
N ASP A 14 -17.56 -13.68 -5.46
CA ASP A 14 -18.09 -13.27 -6.76
C ASP A 14 -16.96 -12.91 -7.75
N PHE A 15 -15.90 -13.73 -7.75
CA PHE A 15 -14.88 -13.67 -8.79
C PHE A 15 -15.45 -14.12 -10.16
N PRO A 16 -14.88 -13.68 -11.28
CA PRO A 16 -15.36 -14.06 -12.60
C PRO A 16 -15.13 -15.57 -12.85
N ASN A 17 -16.22 -16.29 -13.14
CA ASN A 17 -16.17 -17.67 -13.60
C ASN A 17 -15.71 -17.75 -15.07
N GLU A 18 -15.76 -18.93 -15.69
CA GLU A 18 -15.36 -19.16 -17.09
C GLU A 18 -16.15 -18.32 -18.10
N GLU A 19 -17.42 -17.99 -17.78
CA GLU A 19 -18.27 -17.13 -18.59
C GLU A 19 -18.10 -15.63 -18.28
N GLY A 20 -17.21 -15.28 -17.33
CA GLY A 20 -17.03 -13.91 -16.84
C GLY A 20 -18.13 -13.40 -15.91
N LYS A 21 -19.05 -14.26 -15.47
CA LYS A 21 -20.11 -13.95 -14.50
C LYS A 21 -19.63 -14.10 -13.05
N PRO A 22 -20.25 -13.40 -12.08
CA PRO A 22 -19.91 -13.56 -10.65
C PRO A 22 -20.13 -15.00 -10.20
N TYR A 23 -19.10 -15.67 -9.66
CA TYR A 23 -19.14 -17.11 -9.35
C TYR A 23 -20.31 -17.50 -8.44
N LYS A 24 -20.33 -17.00 -7.22
CA LYS A 24 -21.33 -17.37 -6.21
C LYS A 24 -22.73 -16.89 -6.60
N SER A 25 -22.89 -15.65 -7.05
CA SER A 25 -24.18 -15.08 -7.42
C SER A 25 -24.79 -15.73 -8.67
N SER A 26 -23.98 -16.38 -9.50
CA SER A 26 -24.45 -17.15 -10.67
C SER A 26 -24.67 -18.64 -10.37
N GLY A 27 -24.66 -19.05 -9.10
CA GLY A 27 -24.92 -20.42 -8.69
C GLY A 27 -23.67 -21.30 -8.63
N GLY A 28 -22.47 -20.72 -8.52
CA GLY A 28 -21.23 -21.48 -8.32
C GLY A 28 -21.29 -22.39 -7.08
N GLU A 29 -20.72 -23.58 -7.20
CA GLU A 29 -20.76 -24.61 -6.16
C GLU A 29 -19.98 -24.18 -4.90
N MET A 30 -20.62 -24.26 -3.74
CA MET A 30 -20.05 -23.88 -2.45
C MET A 30 -20.03 -25.08 -1.50
N VAL A 31 -18.85 -25.45 -0.99
CA VAL A 31 -18.64 -26.56 -0.08
C VAL A 31 -18.35 -26.08 1.34
N TRP A 32 -18.75 -26.86 2.33
CA TRP A 32 -18.47 -26.56 3.73
C TRP A 32 -17.03 -26.90 4.07
N ASN A 33 -16.32 -25.94 4.65
CA ASN A 33 -14.95 -26.16 5.14
C ASN A 33 -14.94 -26.21 6.67
N GLU A 34 -14.56 -27.36 7.23
CA GLU A 34 -14.58 -27.65 8.66
C GLU A 34 -13.59 -26.78 9.46
N LYS A 35 -12.44 -26.43 8.89
CA LYS A 35 -11.42 -25.62 9.58
C LYS A 35 -11.80 -24.13 9.63
N LEU A 36 -12.42 -23.64 8.56
CA LEU A 36 -12.86 -22.26 8.45
C LEU A 36 -14.27 -22.01 9.01
N LYS A 37 -15.02 -23.08 9.31
CA LYS A 37 -16.42 -23.03 9.79
C LYS A 37 -17.32 -22.20 8.89
N ARG A 38 -17.12 -22.27 7.58
CA ARG A 38 -17.92 -21.55 6.57
C ARG A 38 -17.87 -22.27 5.21
N LYS A 39 -18.81 -21.89 4.34
CA LYS A 39 -18.80 -22.34 2.95
C LYS A 39 -17.76 -21.52 2.15
N ILE A 40 -17.00 -22.22 1.31
CA ILE A 40 -16.04 -21.67 0.35
C ILE A 40 -16.31 -22.25 -1.05
N PRO A 41 -15.82 -21.65 -2.14
CA PRO A 41 -15.93 -22.24 -3.48
C PRO A 41 -15.33 -23.65 -3.50
N ASN A 42 -15.92 -24.55 -4.29
CA ASN A 42 -15.56 -25.99 -4.31
C ASN A 42 -14.06 -26.22 -4.64
N GLU A 43 -13.47 -25.40 -5.51
CA GLU A 43 -12.07 -25.53 -5.93
C GLU A 43 -11.07 -24.87 -4.97
N TRP A 44 -11.55 -24.27 -3.90
CA TRP A 44 -10.71 -23.57 -2.95
C TRP A 44 -10.41 -24.43 -1.73
N ASP A 45 -9.26 -24.18 -1.12
CA ASP A 45 -8.83 -24.88 0.09
C ASP A 45 -8.56 -23.87 1.23
N ASN A 46 -7.97 -24.34 2.29
CA ASN A 46 -7.47 -23.55 3.41
C ASN A 46 -6.01 -23.92 3.69
N CYS A 47 -5.26 -22.94 4.15
CA CYS A 47 -3.92 -23.19 4.67
C CYS A 47 -3.68 -22.36 5.94
N LYS A 48 -2.66 -22.70 6.70
CA LYS A 48 -2.17 -21.84 7.77
C LYS A 48 -1.37 -20.68 7.16
N LEU A 49 -1.46 -19.50 7.78
CA LEU A 49 -0.77 -18.33 7.27
C LEU A 49 0.75 -18.52 7.18
N LYS A 50 1.37 -19.29 8.10
CA LYS A 50 2.79 -19.67 8.03
C LYS A 50 3.20 -20.40 6.76
N ASP A 51 2.24 -21.09 6.12
CA ASP A 51 2.50 -21.81 4.88
C ASP A 51 2.47 -20.89 3.67
N PHE A 52 1.92 -19.69 3.83
CA PHE A 52 1.72 -18.70 2.78
C PHE A 52 2.69 -17.52 2.85
N ILE A 53 3.16 -17.13 4.06
CA ILE A 53 4.03 -15.97 4.28
C ILE A 53 5.39 -16.33 4.88
N ASN A 54 6.34 -15.41 4.78
CA ASN A 54 7.60 -15.36 5.50
C ASN A 54 7.60 -14.16 6.45
N LEU A 55 8.15 -14.35 7.65
CA LEU A 55 8.37 -13.30 8.65
C LEU A 55 9.86 -12.92 8.70
N PHE A 56 10.15 -11.63 8.72
CA PHE A 56 11.51 -11.08 8.77
C PHE A 56 11.82 -10.38 10.10
N ASP A 57 11.07 -10.66 11.13
CA ASP A 57 11.15 -10.01 12.44
C ASP A 57 12.51 -10.16 13.12
N SER A 58 13.23 -11.26 12.84
CA SER A 58 14.58 -11.49 13.36
C SER A 58 15.63 -10.47 12.87
N LYS A 59 15.33 -9.76 11.76
CA LYS A 59 16.20 -8.71 11.22
C LYS A 59 15.95 -7.33 11.84
N ARG A 60 14.93 -7.19 12.69
CA ARG A 60 14.61 -5.89 13.32
C ARG A 60 15.66 -5.52 14.35
N ILE A 61 16.02 -4.24 14.38
CA ILE A 61 16.88 -3.66 15.41
C ILE A 61 16.15 -2.45 15.98
N PRO A 62 15.57 -2.55 17.20
CA PRO A 62 14.90 -1.43 17.83
C PRO A 62 15.91 -0.36 18.23
N LEU A 63 15.60 0.91 17.95
CA LEU A 63 16.38 2.05 18.39
C LEU A 63 15.65 2.79 19.50
N SER A 64 16.36 3.14 20.58
CA SER A 64 15.84 4.04 21.59
C SER A 64 15.66 5.45 21.06
N SER A 65 14.92 6.30 21.76
CA SER A 65 14.78 7.72 21.37
C SER A 65 16.13 8.42 21.27
N LYS A 66 17.07 8.11 22.18
CA LYS A 66 18.42 8.67 22.17
C LYS A 66 19.20 8.20 20.94
N ASP A 67 19.16 6.89 20.61
CA ASP A 67 19.85 6.37 19.43
C ASP A 67 19.32 6.99 18.14
N ARG A 68 18.01 7.24 18.04
CA ARG A 68 17.43 7.93 16.87
C ARG A 68 17.85 9.38 16.76
N GLU A 69 17.94 10.10 17.90
CA GLU A 69 18.49 11.47 17.94
C GLU A 69 19.92 11.54 17.38
N GLU A 70 20.77 10.59 17.79
CA GLU A 70 22.17 10.51 17.32
C GLU A 70 22.31 10.05 15.86
N ARG A 71 21.28 9.41 15.31
CA ARG A 71 21.24 8.84 13.96
C ARG A 71 20.24 9.54 13.04
N LYS A 72 19.96 10.83 13.22
CA LYS A 72 19.04 11.58 12.33
C LYS A 72 19.46 11.51 10.88
N GLY A 73 18.50 11.31 9.99
CA GLY A 73 18.74 11.17 8.54
C GLY A 73 17.47 11.21 7.71
N ASN A 74 17.50 10.51 6.55
CA ASN A 74 16.44 10.59 5.55
C ASN A 74 15.66 9.29 5.37
N TYR A 75 16.07 8.18 6.01
CA TYR A 75 15.36 6.92 5.87
C TYR A 75 14.27 6.80 6.91
N PRO A 76 13.03 6.47 6.54
CA PRO A 76 11.92 6.37 7.47
C PRO A 76 12.13 5.24 8.48
N TYR A 77 11.88 5.54 9.76
CA TYR A 77 11.86 4.60 10.86
C TYR A 77 10.42 4.28 11.21
N TYR A 78 9.99 3.06 10.90
CA TYR A 78 8.60 2.63 11.06
C TYR A 78 8.32 2.03 12.44
N GLY A 79 7.16 2.37 12.99
CA GLY A 79 6.55 1.76 14.15
C GLY A 79 5.30 0.95 13.80
N ALA A 80 4.51 0.62 14.84
CA ALA A 80 3.28 -0.15 14.69
C ALA A 80 2.24 0.52 13.75
N THR A 81 2.16 1.86 13.77
CA THR A 81 1.07 2.60 13.09
C THR A 81 1.55 3.58 12.01
N GLY A 82 2.85 3.67 11.75
CA GLY A 82 3.40 4.60 10.77
C GLY A 82 4.85 4.96 11.02
N ILE A 83 5.33 5.98 10.31
CA ILE A 83 6.66 6.54 10.48
C ILE A 83 6.72 7.27 11.83
N MET A 84 7.67 6.87 12.67
CA MET A 84 7.93 7.48 13.98
C MET A 84 9.06 8.51 13.92
N ASP A 85 10.02 8.31 13.02
CA ASP A 85 11.22 9.13 12.93
C ASP A 85 11.92 8.93 11.56
N TYR A 86 13.04 9.62 11.35
CA TYR A 86 13.92 9.43 10.20
C TYR A 86 15.36 9.23 10.67
N VAL A 87 16.03 8.21 10.12
CA VAL A 87 17.39 7.80 10.50
C VAL A 87 18.36 7.83 9.31
N ASN A 88 19.66 7.80 9.60
CA ASN A 88 20.72 7.92 8.59
C ASN A 88 21.11 6.60 7.91
N GLU A 89 20.56 5.49 8.36
CA GLU A 89 20.79 4.15 7.84
C GLU A 89 19.48 3.41 7.61
N TYR A 90 19.52 2.29 6.89
CA TYR A 90 18.36 1.42 6.64
C TYR A 90 18.75 -0.06 6.85
N ILE A 91 17.76 -0.89 7.17
CA ILE A 91 17.91 -2.34 7.28
C ILE A 91 17.23 -3.06 6.12
N PHE A 92 16.12 -2.50 5.66
CA PHE A 92 15.30 -3.09 4.62
C PHE A 92 15.34 -2.23 3.36
N ASP A 93 15.41 -2.88 2.19
CA ASP A 93 15.31 -2.23 0.88
C ASP A 93 14.39 -3.09 0.01
N GLY A 94 13.28 -2.52 -0.45
CA GLY A 94 12.24 -3.21 -1.21
C GLY A 94 10.84 -3.01 -0.66
N ASP A 95 9.92 -3.82 -1.15
CA ASP A 95 8.50 -3.77 -0.79
C ASP A 95 8.21 -4.77 0.34
N TYR A 96 7.59 -4.31 1.42
CA TYR A 96 7.22 -5.14 2.58
C TYR A 96 5.85 -4.77 3.11
N ILE A 97 5.21 -5.72 3.78
CA ILE A 97 3.99 -5.51 4.54
C ILE A 97 4.36 -5.47 6.01
N LEU A 98 3.95 -4.42 6.71
CA LEU A 98 4.05 -4.33 8.16
C LEU A 98 2.69 -4.58 8.79
N LEU A 99 2.65 -5.37 9.84
CA LEU A 99 1.47 -5.62 10.65
C LEU A 99 1.78 -5.28 12.09
N ALA A 100 0.99 -4.41 12.71
CA ALA A 100 1.19 -3.98 14.10
C ALA A 100 1.24 -5.17 15.06
N GLU A 101 2.33 -5.28 15.84
CA GLU A 101 2.54 -6.38 16.80
C GLU A 101 1.93 -6.06 18.16
N ASP A 102 2.10 -4.83 18.64
CA ASP A 102 1.64 -4.38 19.96
C ASP A 102 1.19 -2.92 19.97
N GLY A 103 0.64 -2.48 21.10
CA GLY A 103 0.06 -1.15 21.25
C GLY A 103 -1.28 -1.03 20.54
N SER A 104 -1.36 -0.20 19.49
CA SER A 104 -2.55 -0.11 18.65
C SER A 104 -2.47 -1.17 17.55
N THR A 105 -2.99 -2.36 17.82
CA THR A 105 -2.95 -3.50 16.89
C THR A 105 -4.08 -3.50 15.88
N SER A 106 -5.21 -2.86 16.20
CA SER A 106 -6.41 -2.82 15.37
C SER A 106 -7.02 -1.43 15.24
N ASP A 107 -7.72 -1.21 14.15
CA ASP A 107 -8.47 0.02 13.87
C ASP A 107 -9.84 0.03 14.59
N SER A 108 -10.57 1.14 14.46
CA SER A 108 -11.91 1.31 15.05
C SER A 108 -12.97 0.34 14.50
N LYS A 109 -12.69 -0.33 13.37
CA LYS A 109 -13.56 -1.32 12.74
C LYS A 109 -13.22 -2.75 13.15
N GLY A 110 -12.14 -2.93 13.96
CA GLY A 110 -11.69 -4.23 14.43
C GLY A 110 -10.84 -5.01 13.45
N PHE A 111 -10.18 -4.33 12.51
CA PHE A 111 -9.21 -4.93 11.59
C PHE A 111 -7.79 -4.56 11.98
N PRO A 112 -6.79 -5.42 11.71
CA PRO A 112 -5.40 -5.13 12.04
C PRO A 112 -4.90 -3.88 11.33
N ILE A 113 -4.00 -3.15 11.99
CA ILE A 113 -3.26 -2.07 11.35
C ILE A 113 -2.17 -2.69 10.50
N VAL A 114 -2.33 -2.58 9.19
CA VAL A 114 -1.41 -3.12 8.19
C VAL A 114 -0.92 -1.98 7.31
N GLN A 115 0.40 -1.87 7.17
CA GLN A 115 1.06 -0.87 6.34
C GLN A 115 1.75 -1.56 5.17
N TYR A 116 1.77 -0.92 4.02
CA TYR A 116 2.61 -1.29 2.89
C TYR A 116 3.74 -0.28 2.80
N ILE A 117 4.97 -0.74 2.87
CA ILE A 117 6.17 0.08 2.80
C ILE A 117 7.03 -0.32 1.61
N TRP A 118 7.81 0.62 1.09
CA TRP A 118 8.72 0.37 -0.04
C TRP A 118 10.01 1.17 0.08
N GLY A 119 11.03 0.75 -0.67
CA GLY A 119 12.34 1.38 -0.69
C GLY A 119 13.12 1.17 0.60
N LYS A 120 14.06 2.08 0.87
CA LYS A 120 14.97 2.00 2.01
C LYS A 120 14.32 2.46 3.29
N ASN A 121 14.28 1.58 4.30
CA ASN A 121 13.60 1.86 5.55
C ASN A 121 14.18 1.08 6.72
N TRP A 122 13.82 1.49 7.93
CA TRP A 122 14.13 0.83 9.19
C TRP A 122 12.83 0.53 9.93
N VAL A 123 12.67 -0.67 10.44
CA VAL A 123 11.45 -1.09 11.17
C VAL A 123 11.82 -1.47 12.59
N ASN A 124 11.05 -0.98 13.56
CA ASN A 124 11.21 -1.31 14.96
C ASN A 124 10.57 -2.67 15.32
N ASN A 125 10.59 -3.01 16.62
CA ASN A 125 10.04 -4.26 17.15
C ASN A 125 8.52 -4.23 17.40
N HIS A 126 7.82 -3.13 17.07
CA HIS A 126 6.36 -3.01 17.25
C HIS A 126 5.54 -3.37 16.01
N ALA A 127 6.18 -3.85 14.95
CA ALA A 127 5.52 -4.31 13.74
C ALA A 127 6.18 -5.58 13.20
N HIS A 128 5.39 -6.57 12.84
CA HIS A 128 5.83 -7.73 12.06
C HIS A 128 6.16 -7.31 10.63
N ILE A 129 7.21 -7.90 10.05
CA ILE A 129 7.64 -7.67 8.68
C ILE A 129 7.34 -8.91 7.87
N ILE A 130 6.47 -8.77 6.89
CA ILE A 130 5.84 -9.87 6.18
C ILE A 130 6.09 -9.75 4.68
N LEU A 131 6.44 -10.88 4.06
CA LEU A 131 6.34 -11.10 2.62
C LEU A 131 5.59 -12.40 2.34
N PRO A 132 4.82 -12.50 1.25
CA PRO A 132 4.34 -13.80 0.78
C PRO A 132 5.52 -14.68 0.34
N LYS A 133 5.39 -16.01 0.43
CA LYS A 133 6.40 -16.95 -0.09
C LYS A 133 6.54 -16.86 -1.61
N ASN A 134 5.43 -16.61 -2.31
CA ASN A 134 5.47 -16.19 -3.70
C ASN A 134 5.35 -14.66 -3.74
N GLU A 135 6.46 -13.98 -4.03
CA GLU A 135 6.55 -12.52 -4.03
C GLU A 135 5.54 -11.84 -4.97
N GLN A 136 5.08 -12.55 -6.00
CA GLN A 136 4.04 -12.05 -6.91
C GLN A 136 2.68 -11.86 -6.23
N TYR A 137 2.44 -12.42 -5.04
CA TYR A 137 1.16 -12.34 -4.31
C TYR A 137 1.14 -11.23 -3.25
N LEU A 138 1.95 -10.19 -3.45
CA LEU A 138 2.16 -9.14 -2.44
C LEU A 138 0.90 -8.32 -2.16
N MET A 139 0.19 -7.88 -3.20
CA MET A 139 -1.03 -7.08 -3.04
C MET A 139 -2.21 -7.90 -2.53
N PHE A 140 -2.33 -9.16 -2.97
CA PHE A 140 -3.29 -10.09 -2.41
C PHE A 140 -3.05 -10.28 -0.91
N THR A 141 -1.80 -10.56 -0.51
CA THR A 141 -1.41 -10.74 0.89
C THR A 141 -1.68 -9.49 1.73
N TYR A 142 -1.36 -8.32 1.19
CA TYR A 142 -1.65 -7.04 1.85
C TYR A 142 -3.15 -6.85 2.12
N GLN A 143 -4.02 -7.13 1.15
CA GLN A 143 -5.46 -7.01 1.34
C GLN A 143 -6.02 -8.14 2.22
N MET A 144 -5.49 -9.34 2.11
CA MET A 144 -5.87 -10.48 2.93
C MET A 144 -5.62 -10.18 4.42
N LEU A 145 -4.43 -9.73 4.78
CA LEU A 145 -4.09 -9.37 6.17
C LEU A 145 -5.02 -8.27 6.72
N ARG A 146 -5.35 -7.28 5.90
CA ARG A 146 -6.30 -6.19 6.25
C ARG A 146 -7.76 -6.65 6.37
N SER A 147 -8.08 -7.85 5.96
CA SER A 147 -9.43 -8.41 5.99
C SER A 147 -9.64 -9.43 7.10
N ILE A 148 -8.57 -9.80 7.83
CA ILE A 148 -8.65 -10.68 9.00
C ILE A 148 -9.30 -9.90 10.15
N PRO A 149 -10.37 -10.39 10.80
CA PRO A 149 -10.85 -9.77 12.04
C PRO A 149 -9.77 -9.84 13.11
N ALA A 150 -9.32 -8.71 13.63
CA ALA A 150 -8.18 -8.63 14.55
C ALA A 150 -8.35 -9.54 15.79
N LYS A 151 -9.57 -9.66 16.31
CA LYS A 151 -9.90 -10.56 17.43
C LYS A 151 -9.57 -12.04 17.21
N GLN A 152 -9.32 -12.47 15.97
CA GLN A 152 -8.94 -13.86 15.66
C GLN A 152 -7.44 -14.12 15.78
N ILE A 153 -6.63 -13.04 15.79
CA ILE A 153 -5.18 -13.11 15.87
C ILE A 153 -4.60 -12.33 17.05
N GLU A 154 -5.41 -11.46 17.69
CA GLU A 154 -5.04 -10.70 18.88
C GLU A 154 -5.17 -11.53 20.14
N THR A 155 -4.28 -11.29 21.10
CA THR A 155 -4.34 -11.76 22.49
C THR A 155 -4.18 -10.60 23.47
N GLY A 156 -4.56 -10.85 24.72
CA GLY A 156 -4.50 -9.83 25.77
C GLY A 156 -5.77 -8.98 25.85
N SER A 157 -6.25 -8.76 27.09
CA SER A 157 -7.47 -7.99 27.35
C SER A 157 -7.19 -6.49 27.56
N ILE A 158 -6.06 -6.16 28.20
CA ILE A 158 -5.67 -4.77 28.51
C ILE A 158 -4.66 -4.26 27.49
N GLN A 159 -3.60 -5.03 27.27
CA GLN A 159 -2.61 -4.75 26.22
C GLN A 159 -2.76 -5.78 25.13
N LYS A 160 -3.34 -5.34 24.02
CA LYS A 160 -3.53 -6.20 22.86
C LYS A 160 -2.20 -6.43 22.16
N LYS A 161 -1.98 -7.67 21.75
CA LYS A 161 -0.80 -8.08 21.02
C LYS A 161 -1.17 -9.11 19.95
N ILE A 162 -0.57 -9.00 18.79
CA ILE A 162 -0.58 -10.03 17.75
C ILE A 162 0.78 -10.71 17.81
N SER A 163 0.84 -11.94 18.30
CA SER A 163 2.08 -12.71 18.34
C SER A 163 2.33 -13.40 17.01
N GLN A 164 3.61 -13.70 16.72
CA GLN A 164 3.97 -14.50 15.54
C GLN A 164 3.23 -15.84 15.53
N GLU A 165 3.12 -16.49 16.69
CA GLU A 165 2.45 -17.78 16.81
C GLU A 165 0.98 -17.69 16.38
N ASN A 166 0.22 -16.72 16.94
CA ASN A 166 -1.19 -16.55 16.60
C ASN A 166 -1.39 -16.16 15.12
N LEU A 167 -0.52 -15.29 14.62
CA LEU A 167 -0.54 -14.91 13.21
C LEU A 167 -0.26 -16.11 12.31
N CYS A 168 0.77 -16.90 12.61
CA CYS A 168 1.19 -18.05 11.84
C CYS A 168 0.16 -19.18 11.84
N GLU A 169 -0.54 -19.39 12.96
CA GLU A 169 -1.54 -20.46 13.11
C GLU A 169 -2.92 -20.08 12.56
N TYR A 170 -3.11 -18.84 12.13
CA TYR A 170 -4.37 -18.41 11.51
C TYR A 170 -4.66 -19.21 10.25
N ASN A 171 -5.89 -19.76 10.16
CA ASN A 171 -6.36 -20.47 8.96
C ASN A 171 -6.97 -19.49 7.98
N MET A 172 -6.37 -19.35 6.82
CA MET A 172 -6.86 -18.54 5.72
C MET A 172 -7.53 -19.36 4.63
N VAL A 173 -8.42 -18.74 3.89
CA VAL A 173 -8.93 -19.32 2.64
C VAL A 173 -7.83 -19.23 1.61
N LEU A 174 -7.55 -20.33 0.93
CA LEU A 174 -6.57 -20.41 -0.15
C LEU A 174 -7.30 -20.48 -1.50
N PRO A 175 -7.35 -19.37 -2.25
CA PRO A 175 -7.91 -19.37 -3.59
C PRO A 175 -7.03 -20.14 -4.59
N ASN A 176 -7.60 -20.43 -5.76
CA ASN A 176 -6.82 -20.90 -6.90
C ASN A 176 -5.73 -19.88 -7.29
N SER A 177 -4.52 -20.34 -7.57
CA SER A 177 -3.36 -19.49 -7.93
C SER A 177 -3.64 -18.61 -9.14
N ILE A 178 -4.33 -19.14 -10.16
CA ILE A 178 -4.71 -18.38 -11.37
C ILE A 178 -5.56 -17.15 -11.02
N LEU A 179 -6.44 -17.27 -10.04
CA LEU A 179 -7.27 -16.16 -9.61
C LEU A 179 -6.46 -15.10 -8.84
N ILE A 180 -5.50 -15.53 -8.00
CA ILE A 180 -4.58 -14.61 -7.32
C ILE A 180 -3.74 -13.86 -8.37
N GLU A 181 -3.17 -14.55 -9.34
CA GLU A 181 -2.40 -13.96 -10.44
C GLU A 181 -3.22 -12.96 -11.26
N LYS A 182 -4.48 -13.31 -11.55
CA LYS A 182 -5.41 -12.39 -12.24
C LYS A 182 -5.69 -11.13 -11.40
N TYR A 183 -5.87 -11.28 -10.10
CA TYR A 183 -6.02 -10.14 -9.19
C TYR A 183 -4.76 -9.26 -9.17
N GLU A 184 -3.58 -9.86 -9.03
CA GLU A 184 -2.30 -9.16 -9.03
C GLU A 184 -2.06 -8.41 -10.35
N SER A 185 -2.36 -9.03 -11.49
CA SER A 185 -2.21 -8.37 -12.80
C SER A 185 -3.05 -7.10 -12.95
N ILE A 186 -4.16 -6.99 -12.21
CA ILE A 186 -5.01 -5.79 -12.20
C ILE A 186 -4.50 -4.77 -11.19
N ILE A 187 -4.11 -5.22 -10.00
CA ILE A 187 -3.86 -4.32 -8.86
C ILE A 187 -2.42 -3.84 -8.81
N SER A 188 -1.43 -4.69 -9.12
CA SER A 188 -0.02 -4.31 -8.99
C SER A 188 0.36 -3.11 -9.86
N PRO A 189 -0.07 -3.00 -11.15
CA PRO A 189 0.24 -1.80 -11.95
C PRO A 189 -0.36 -0.51 -11.38
N LEU A 190 -1.56 -0.59 -10.78
CA LEU A 190 -2.21 0.55 -10.14
C LEU A 190 -1.48 0.97 -8.87
N TRP A 191 -0.94 -0.02 -8.15
CA TRP A 191 -0.17 0.23 -6.95
C TRP A 191 1.18 0.86 -7.27
N GLU A 192 1.89 0.38 -8.30
CA GLU A 192 3.12 0.99 -8.79
C GLU A 192 2.90 2.45 -9.20
N LYS A 193 1.84 2.71 -9.97
CA LYS A 193 1.48 4.09 -10.32
C LYS A 193 1.22 4.94 -9.08
N ARG A 194 0.55 4.40 -8.05
CA ARG A 194 0.32 5.09 -6.79
C ARG A 194 1.64 5.40 -6.06
N LYS A 195 2.61 4.48 -6.02
CA LYS A 195 3.95 4.73 -5.43
C LYS A 195 4.63 5.90 -6.13
N LEU A 196 4.71 5.88 -7.45
CA LEU A 196 5.29 6.96 -8.24
C LEU A 196 4.62 8.32 -7.96
N CYS A 197 3.29 8.37 -7.90
CA CYS A 197 2.58 9.61 -7.56
C CYS A 197 2.91 10.10 -6.14
N ILE A 198 3.07 9.20 -5.16
CA ILE A 198 3.44 9.58 -3.79
C ILE A 198 4.87 10.13 -3.75
N GLU A 199 5.80 9.52 -4.47
CA GLU A 199 7.19 10.00 -4.57
C GLU A 199 7.26 11.37 -5.24
N GLU A 200 6.51 11.59 -6.31
CA GLU A 200 6.40 12.89 -6.97
C GLU A 200 5.80 13.96 -6.04
N ILE A 201 4.72 13.63 -5.32
CA ILE A 201 4.13 14.53 -4.33
C ILE A 201 5.14 14.91 -3.25
N ASN A 202 5.89 13.95 -2.73
CA ASN A 202 6.91 14.22 -1.71
C ASN A 202 8.04 15.10 -2.25
N ALA A 203 8.48 14.86 -3.49
CA ALA A 203 9.48 15.71 -4.15
C ALA A 203 8.98 17.14 -4.36
N LEU A 204 7.72 17.31 -4.80
CA LEU A 204 7.10 18.64 -4.98
C LEU A 204 6.91 19.38 -3.65
N ILE A 205 6.52 18.66 -2.58
CA ILE A 205 6.43 19.24 -1.23
C ILE A 205 7.80 19.75 -0.79
N LYS A 206 8.86 18.97 -0.97
CA LYS A 206 10.22 19.37 -0.63
C LYS A 206 10.66 20.62 -1.41
N GLN A 207 10.44 20.63 -2.72
CA GLN A 207 10.73 21.80 -3.57
C GLN A 207 9.96 23.05 -3.11
N ARG A 208 8.67 22.91 -2.79
CA ARG A 208 7.86 24.00 -2.25
C ARG A 208 8.47 24.56 -0.97
N ASP A 209 8.82 23.70 -0.04
CA ASP A 209 9.34 24.08 1.28
C ASP A 209 10.73 24.74 1.19
N GLU A 210 11.53 24.38 0.18
CA GLU A 210 12.81 25.01 -0.12
C GLU A 210 12.64 26.38 -0.80
N LEU A 211 11.68 26.50 -1.73
CA LEU A 211 11.47 27.72 -2.52
C LEU A 211 10.65 28.79 -1.80
N LEU A 212 9.68 28.41 -0.99
CA LEU A 212 8.76 29.34 -0.34
C LEU A 212 9.47 30.40 0.52
N PRO A 213 10.47 30.07 1.37
CA PRO A 213 11.23 31.08 2.12
C PRO A 213 12.00 32.04 1.22
N LEU A 214 12.55 31.57 0.09
CA LEU A 214 13.30 32.40 -0.85
C LEU A 214 12.40 33.41 -1.56
N LEU A 215 11.19 33.00 -1.92
CA LEU A 215 10.18 33.90 -2.49
C LEU A 215 9.70 34.93 -1.48
N MET A 216 9.43 34.52 -0.23
CA MET A 216 8.97 35.40 0.84
C MET A 216 10.02 36.48 1.22
N ASN A 217 11.32 36.13 1.13
CA ASN A 217 12.42 37.00 1.44
C ASN A 217 12.89 37.84 0.24
N GLY A 218 12.23 37.74 -0.92
CA GLY A 218 12.61 38.45 -2.15
C GLY A 218 13.94 37.97 -2.76
N GLN A 219 14.46 36.81 -2.32
CA GLN A 219 15.70 36.23 -2.85
C GLN A 219 15.46 35.46 -4.16
N ALA A 220 14.21 35.11 -4.45
CA ALA A 220 13.76 34.56 -5.72
C ALA A 220 12.55 35.34 -6.22
N SER A 221 12.40 35.48 -7.53
CA SER A 221 11.21 36.06 -8.15
C SER A 221 10.61 35.09 -9.16
N VAL A 222 9.30 35.09 -9.28
CA VAL A 222 8.61 34.28 -10.29
C VAL A 222 8.50 35.10 -11.57
N ASN A 223 8.98 34.56 -12.68
CA ASN A 223 8.78 35.20 -13.99
C ASN A 223 7.28 35.21 -14.32
N SER A 224 6.70 36.40 -14.49
CA SER A 224 5.28 36.63 -14.77
C SER A 224 4.79 35.90 -16.03
N ASP A 225 5.64 35.79 -17.04
CA ASP A 225 5.30 35.14 -18.31
C ASP A 225 5.23 33.62 -18.16
N LEU A 226 6.13 33.05 -17.35
CA LEU A 226 6.12 31.61 -17.00
C LEU A 226 4.89 31.30 -16.14
N LEU A 227 4.53 32.17 -15.20
CA LEU A 227 3.35 32.00 -14.35
C LEU A 227 2.06 32.02 -15.17
N ALA A 228 1.94 32.95 -16.15
CA ALA A 228 0.81 32.99 -17.08
C ALA A 228 0.70 31.72 -17.94
N CYS A 229 1.84 31.21 -18.41
CA CYS A 229 1.90 29.96 -19.18
C CYS A 229 1.49 28.75 -18.32
N ILE A 230 2.00 28.62 -17.08
CA ILE A 230 1.64 27.55 -16.16
C ILE A 230 0.16 27.61 -15.77
N LEU A 231 -0.36 28.79 -15.45
CA LEU A 231 -1.78 28.98 -15.12
C LEU A 231 -2.69 28.64 -16.29
N SER A 232 -2.31 29.01 -17.53
CA SER A 232 -3.05 28.64 -18.71
C SER A 232 -3.05 27.11 -18.92
N TYR A 233 -1.93 26.42 -18.69
CA TYR A 233 -1.80 24.97 -18.80
C TYR A 233 -2.64 24.23 -17.74
N ILE A 234 -2.63 24.73 -16.49
CA ILE A 234 -3.44 24.19 -15.39
C ILE A 234 -4.94 24.40 -15.69
N LEU A 235 -5.34 25.59 -16.15
CA LEU A 235 -6.71 25.88 -16.54
C LEU A 235 -7.18 24.96 -17.68
N ILE A 236 -6.39 24.79 -18.73
CA ILE A 236 -6.69 23.89 -19.85
C ILE A 236 -6.82 22.44 -19.37
N SER A 237 -5.93 22.00 -18.46
CA SER A 237 -5.97 20.65 -17.90
C SER A 237 -7.22 20.43 -17.03
N VAL A 238 -7.60 21.41 -16.22
CA VAL A 238 -8.82 21.35 -15.39
C VAL A 238 -10.08 21.34 -16.25
N TYR A 239 -10.16 22.19 -17.27
CA TYR A 239 -11.30 22.23 -18.19
C TYR A 239 -11.42 20.96 -19.04
N ARG A 240 -10.29 20.34 -19.38
CA ARG A 240 -10.25 19.04 -20.08
C ARG A 240 -10.73 17.91 -19.20
N ASN A 241 -10.35 17.89 -17.93
CA ASN A 241 -10.81 16.87 -16.96
C ASN A 241 -12.27 17.04 -16.55
N LEU A 242 -12.82 18.25 -16.66
CA LEU A 242 -14.23 18.55 -16.43
C LEU A 242 -15.12 18.32 -17.66
N GLY A 243 -14.53 17.90 -18.79
CA GLY A 243 -15.29 17.66 -20.03
C GLY A 243 -15.87 18.92 -20.71
N ILE A 244 -15.41 20.11 -20.30
CA ILE A 244 -15.95 21.40 -20.76
C ILE A 244 -15.33 21.82 -22.12
N ILE A 245 -14.17 21.30 -22.48
CA ILE A 245 -13.49 21.59 -23.76
C ILE A 245 -13.08 20.31 -24.44
N SER A 246 -13.72 20.03 -25.58
CA SER A 246 -13.29 19.05 -26.58
C SER A 246 -12.50 19.78 -27.66
N PHE A 247 -11.19 19.63 -27.71
CA PHE A 247 -10.37 20.21 -28.77
C PHE A 247 -10.16 19.20 -29.90
N ALA A 248 -10.85 19.42 -31.01
CA ALA A 248 -10.39 19.00 -32.31
C ALA A 248 -9.64 20.21 -32.92
N GLY A 249 -8.31 20.20 -32.94
CA GLY A 249 -7.56 21.28 -33.57
C GLY A 249 -6.07 21.31 -33.17
N ASN A 250 -5.23 21.28 -34.18
CA ASN A 250 -3.78 21.29 -34.14
C ASN A 250 -3.20 22.41 -33.25
N LEU A 251 -2.39 22.06 -32.27
CA LEU A 251 -1.51 23.00 -31.59
C LEU A 251 -0.43 23.50 -32.55
N PRO A 252 -0.11 24.80 -32.60
CA PRO A 252 1.03 25.28 -33.34
C PRO A 252 2.32 24.69 -32.76
N LYS A 253 3.16 24.07 -33.59
CA LYS A 253 4.51 23.64 -33.23
C LYS A 253 5.33 24.88 -32.89
N SER A 254 5.49 25.22 -31.63
CA SER A 254 6.52 26.17 -31.19
C SER A 254 7.87 25.47 -31.27
N ASN A 255 8.79 26.04 -32.05
CA ASN A 255 10.18 25.61 -32.17
C ASN A 255 10.87 25.74 -30.81
N TYR A 256 11.10 24.62 -30.13
CA TYR A 256 12.00 24.54 -28.96
C TYR A 256 13.42 24.24 -29.45
N SER A 257 14.13 25.24 -29.96
CA SER A 257 15.54 25.13 -30.27
C SER A 257 16.44 26.18 -29.60
N ASP A 258 15.93 27.07 -28.78
CA ASP A 258 16.75 28.14 -28.20
C ASP A 258 16.49 28.36 -26.69
N VAL A 259 16.75 27.37 -25.85
CA VAL A 259 16.97 27.58 -24.41
C VAL A 259 17.96 26.53 -23.88
N TYR A 260 19.22 26.64 -24.30
CA TYR A 260 20.37 26.16 -23.55
C TYR A 260 21.49 27.20 -23.70
N TYR A 261 21.59 28.07 -22.71
CA TYR A 261 22.82 28.65 -22.16
C TYR A 261 22.57 29.05 -20.72
#